data_c02b23f7b0ce1f5a72cda90ffd6b2a31
#
_entry.id   c02b23f7b0ce1f5a72cda90ffd6b2a31
#
_cell.length_a   1.000
_cell.length_b   1.000
_cell.length_c   1.000
_cell.angle_alpha   90.00
_cell.angle_beta   90.00
_cell.angle_gamma   90.00
#
_symmetry.space_group_name_H-M   'P 1'
#
loop_
_entity.id
_entity.type
_entity.pdbx_description
1 polymer ?
#
loop_
_entity_poly.entity_id
_entity_poly.type
_entity_poly.pdbx_seq_one_letter_code
_entity_poly.pdbx_strand_id
1 'polypeptide(L)'
;MSTRLLCALRRRWFTWLCAAALVLALPAGCSVLQHKERELVFRIEPGQASWFHGLPGGVQELDLRPRTFADNQSLHAWWWPARRADAPAILYLHGVRWNLTGQLFRIEQLHAMGYAVLAVDYRGFGRSRGDLPSEATVYEDARVAWERFAQLQPDASKRLIYGHSLGGRRSGRPGAHARP
;
A
#
# COMPACT_ATOMS: atom_id res chain seq x y z
N MET A 1 31.25 39.68 42.48
CA MET A 1 30.33 39.37 41.37
C MET A 1 29.02 38.95 41.99
N SER A 2 27.96 39.75 41.81
CA SER A 2 26.73 39.70 42.60
C SER A 2 25.96 38.38 42.31
N THR A 3 25.54 37.69 43.36
CA THR A 3 24.69 36.45 43.36
C THR A 3 23.43 36.60 42.48
N ARG A 4 22.93 37.81 42.31
CA ARG A 4 21.79 38.15 41.42
C ARG A 4 22.07 37.95 39.95
N LEU A 5 23.31 38.24 39.48
CA LEU A 5 23.73 38.04 38.08
C LEU A 5 23.84 36.54 37.72
N LEU A 6 24.37 35.73 38.64
CA LEU A 6 24.47 34.29 38.46
C LEU A 6 23.08 33.62 38.40
N CYS A 7 22.15 34.08 39.24
CA CYS A 7 20.75 33.60 39.21
C CYS A 7 20.01 33.96 37.89
N ALA A 8 20.24 35.17 37.40
CA ALA A 8 19.65 35.60 36.13
C ALA A 8 20.20 34.85 34.89
N LEU A 9 21.49 34.58 34.86
CA LEU A 9 22.13 33.79 33.83
C LEU A 9 21.63 32.32 33.86
N ARG A 10 21.58 31.71 35.05
CA ARG A 10 21.10 30.36 35.21
C ARG A 10 19.64 30.21 34.80
N ARG A 11 18.77 31.18 35.07
CA ARG A 11 17.37 31.20 34.66
C ARG A 11 17.23 31.32 33.14
N ARG A 12 18.07 32.16 32.47
CA ARG A 12 18.09 32.29 31.01
C ARG A 12 18.58 31.00 30.35
N TRP A 13 19.58 30.34 30.86
CA TRP A 13 20.06 29.06 30.36
C TRP A 13 18.98 27.98 30.47
N PHE A 14 18.28 27.95 31.60
CA PHE A 14 17.18 26.99 31.80
C PHE A 14 16.04 27.22 30.81
N THR A 15 15.66 28.47 30.56
CA THR A 15 14.62 28.79 29.54
C THR A 15 15.04 28.39 28.14
N TRP A 16 16.31 28.59 27.77
CA TRP A 16 16.81 28.14 26.47
C TRP A 16 16.87 26.63 26.34
N LEU A 17 17.25 25.91 27.39
CA LEU A 17 17.23 24.45 27.43
C LEU A 17 15.79 23.90 27.30
N CYS A 18 14.85 24.49 28.01
CA CYS A 18 13.44 24.09 27.88
C CYS A 18 12.88 24.39 26.48
N ALA A 19 13.21 25.53 25.89
CA ALA A 19 12.82 25.88 24.53
C ALA A 19 13.42 24.90 23.50
N ALA A 20 14.73 24.60 23.63
CA ALA A 20 15.40 23.63 22.77
C ALA A 20 14.79 22.22 22.90
N ALA A 21 14.50 21.78 24.13
CA ALA A 21 13.85 20.50 24.39
C ALA A 21 12.44 20.44 23.77
N LEU A 22 11.67 21.53 23.85
CA LEU A 22 10.35 21.63 23.22
C LEU A 22 10.43 21.53 21.69
N VAL A 23 11.38 22.25 21.08
CA VAL A 23 11.61 22.23 19.63
C VAL A 23 12.00 20.84 19.13
N LEU A 24 12.77 20.07 19.92
CA LEU A 24 13.14 18.70 19.58
C LEU A 24 12.02 17.69 19.86
N ALA A 25 11.16 17.95 20.84
CA ALA A 25 10.05 17.06 21.19
C ALA A 25 8.87 17.13 20.18
N LEU A 26 8.64 18.30 19.56
CA LEU A 26 7.55 18.49 18.60
C LEU A 26 7.65 17.56 17.39
N PRO A 27 8.77 17.45 16.65
CA PRO A 27 8.84 16.53 15.51
C PRO A 27 8.75 15.05 15.91
N ALA A 28 9.29 14.69 17.09
CA ALA A 28 9.14 13.33 17.59
C ALA A 28 7.68 13.00 17.94
N GLY A 29 6.94 13.92 18.53
CA GLY A 29 5.51 13.77 18.79
C GLY A 29 4.69 13.64 17.49
N CYS A 30 4.99 14.45 16.48
CA CYS A 30 4.35 14.37 15.18
C CYS A 30 4.59 13.02 14.48
N SER A 31 5.81 12.49 14.52
CA SER A 31 6.12 11.21 13.88
C SER A 31 5.42 10.03 14.56
N VAL A 32 5.34 10.04 15.89
CA VAL A 32 4.58 9.03 16.65
C VAL A 32 3.09 9.10 16.33
N LEU A 33 2.52 10.29 16.25
CA LEU A 33 1.11 10.47 15.91
C LEU A 33 0.80 9.98 14.49
N GLN A 34 1.64 10.33 13.51
CA GLN A 34 1.52 9.83 12.13
C GLN A 34 1.63 8.31 12.04
N HIS A 35 2.52 7.69 12.84
CA HIS A 35 2.64 6.24 12.87
C HIS A 35 1.37 5.59 13.43
N LYS A 36 0.84 6.12 14.52
CA LYS A 36 -0.42 5.64 15.12
C LYS A 36 -1.62 5.84 14.22
N GLU A 37 -1.70 6.95 13.51
CA GLU A 37 -2.73 7.20 12.49
C GLU A 37 -2.69 6.13 11.40
N ARG A 38 -1.49 5.79 10.89
CA ARG A 38 -1.34 4.73 9.88
C ARG A 38 -1.77 3.36 10.41
N GLU A 39 -1.39 2.99 11.64
CA GLU A 39 -1.84 1.74 12.27
C GLU A 39 -3.37 1.66 12.38
N LEU A 40 -4.03 2.79 12.67
CA LEU A 40 -5.49 2.85 12.76
C LEU A 40 -6.18 2.78 11.40
N VAL A 41 -5.59 3.40 10.38
CA VAL A 41 -6.14 3.43 9.02
C VAL A 41 -5.89 2.12 8.30
N PHE A 42 -4.65 1.64 8.33
CA PHE A 42 -4.25 0.40 7.67
C PHE A 42 -4.32 -0.76 8.66
N ARG A 43 -5.47 -1.38 8.75
CA ARG A 43 -5.68 -2.55 9.61
C ARG A 43 -5.09 -3.79 8.97
N ILE A 44 -3.77 -3.95 9.11
CA ILE A 44 -3.05 -5.10 8.59
C ILE A 44 -3.41 -6.31 9.45
N GLU A 45 -4.10 -7.26 8.84
CA GLU A 45 -4.40 -8.56 9.46
C GLU A 45 -3.24 -9.51 9.14
N PRO A 46 -2.52 -10.00 10.15
CA PRO A 46 -1.40 -10.91 9.93
C PRO A 46 -1.89 -12.29 9.47
N GLY A 47 -1.06 -12.94 8.64
CA GLY A 47 -1.32 -14.31 8.20
C GLY A 47 -2.37 -14.41 7.09
N GLN A 48 -2.97 -15.58 6.98
CA GLN A 48 -3.98 -15.91 6.00
C GLN A 48 -5.37 -15.85 6.63
N ALA A 49 -6.37 -15.50 5.84
CA ALA A 49 -7.76 -15.57 6.27
C ALA A 49 -8.14 -17.03 6.64
N SER A 50 -8.91 -17.22 7.70
CA SER A 50 -9.28 -18.56 8.18
C SER A 50 -10.09 -19.38 7.18
N TRP A 51 -10.73 -18.71 6.23
CA TRP A 51 -11.50 -19.33 5.14
C TRP A 51 -10.69 -19.53 3.85
N PHE A 52 -9.40 -19.23 3.86
CA PHE A 52 -8.52 -19.46 2.72
C PHE A 52 -8.00 -20.90 2.75
N HIS A 53 -8.36 -21.70 1.76
CA HIS A 53 -7.99 -23.10 1.64
C HIS A 53 -6.99 -23.38 0.52
N GLY A 54 -6.32 -22.34 0.01
CA GLY A 54 -5.36 -22.43 -1.08
C GLY A 54 -5.80 -21.70 -2.33
N LEU A 55 -4.92 -21.61 -3.29
CA LEU A 55 -5.19 -20.95 -4.57
C LEU A 55 -5.94 -21.87 -5.52
N PRO A 56 -6.92 -21.35 -6.26
CA PRO A 56 -7.55 -22.08 -7.35
C PRO A 56 -6.55 -22.47 -8.44
N GLY A 57 -6.85 -23.53 -9.17
CA GLY A 57 -6.03 -23.96 -10.29
C GLY A 57 -5.88 -22.86 -11.35
N GLY A 58 -4.67 -22.70 -11.88
CA GLY A 58 -4.32 -21.71 -12.91
C GLY A 58 -3.94 -20.33 -12.38
N VAL A 59 -4.07 -20.06 -11.08
CA VAL A 59 -3.53 -18.83 -10.47
C VAL A 59 -2.01 -18.92 -10.40
N GLN A 60 -1.34 -17.87 -10.85
CA GLN A 60 0.11 -17.70 -10.80
C GLN A 60 0.46 -16.68 -9.73
N GLU A 61 1.35 -17.04 -8.81
CA GLU A 61 1.91 -16.09 -7.85
C GLU A 61 3.05 -15.30 -8.51
N LEU A 62 3.05 -13.99 -8.33
CA LEU A 62 4.06 -13.08 -8.83
C LEU A 62 4.70 -12.32 -7.66
N ASP A 63 5.98 -12.02 -7.78
CA ASP A 63 6.73 -11.14 -6.88
C ASP A 63 7.25 -9.95 -7.69
N LEU A 64 6.66 -8.78 -7.49
CA LEU A 64 6.97 -7.58 -8.25
C LEU A 64 8.04 -6.77 -7.51
N ARG A 65 9.22 -6.64 -8.14
CA ARG A 65 10.38 -5.92 -7.59
C ARG A 65 10.87 -4.87 -8.59
N PRO A 66 10.20 -3.72 -8.67
CA PRO A 66 10.67 -2.64 -9.51
C PRO A 66 11.98 -2.08 -8.96
N ARG A 67 12.83 -1.52 -9.86
CA ARG A 67 14.11 -0.91 -9.47
C ARG A 67 13.98 0.29 -8.53
N THR A 68 12.79 0.84 -8.40
CA THR A 68 12.47 1.97 -7.49
C THR A 68 12.26 1.53 -6.05
N PHE A 69 12.09 0.24 -5.81
CA PHE A 69 11.93 -0.31 -4.46
C PHE A 69 13.30 -0.57 -3.82
N ALA A 70 13.36 -0.47 -2.49
CA ALA A 70 14.50 -0.94 -1.73
C ALA A 70 14.61 -2.47 -1.84
N ASP A 71 15.81 -3.02 -1.63
CA ASP A 71 16.09 -4.46 -1.82
C ASP A 71 15.21 -5.39 -0.98
N ASN A 72 14.73 -4.89 0.17
CA ASN A 72 13.84 -5.62 1.08
C ASN A 72 12.35 -5.42 0.77
N GLN A 73 11.99 -4.70 -0.30
CA GLN A 73 10.60 -4.40 -0.66
C GLN A 73 10.17 -5.18 -1.90
N SER A 74 8.94 -5.67 -1.89
CA SER A 74 8.30 -6.32 -3.03
C SER A 74 6.79 -6.35 -2.87
N LEU A 75 6.07 -6.47 -3.98
CA LEU A 75 4.64 -6.72 -3.97
C LEU A 75 4.35 -8.15 -4.35
N HIS A 76 3.62 -8.84 -3.52
CA HIS A 76 3.03 -10.14 -3.83
C HIS A 76 1.75 -9.91 -4.62
N ALA A 77 1.57 -10.66 -5.70
CA ALA A 77 0.42 -10.55 -6.58
C ALA A 77 -0.03 -11.93 -7.07
N TRP A 78 -1.30 -12.01 -7.42
CA TRP A 78 -1.89 -13.16 -8.09
C TRP A 78 -2.33 -12.77 -9.49
N TRP A 79 -1.84 -13.50 -10.49
CA TRP A 79 -2.32 -13.41 -11.86
C TRP A 79 -3.17 -14.63 -12.18
N TRP A 80 -4.43 -14.41 -12.50
CA TRP A 80 -5.33 -15.46 -12.94
C TRP A 80 -5.75 -15.18 -14.39
N PRO A 81 -5.13 -15.88 -15.37
CA PRO A 81 -5.48 -15.71 -16.77
C PRO A 81 -6.94 -16.09 -17.02
N ALA A 82 -7.62 -15.36 -17.89
CA ALA A 82 -8.94 -15.77 -18.33
C ALA A 82 -8.89 -17.04 -19.19
N ARG A 83 -10.02 -17.73 -19.30
CA ARG A 83 -10.13 -18.91 -20.15
C ARG A 83 -10.01 -18.58 -21.65
N ARG A 84 -10.43 -17.38 -22.03
CA ARG A 84 -10.33 -16.87 -23.41
C ARG A 84 -9.14 -15.95 -23.55
N ALA A 85 -8.32 -16.12 -24.56
CA ALA A 85 -7.12 -15.33 -24.78
C ALA A 85 -7.41 -13.84 -25.08
N ASP A 86 -8.59 -13.55 -25.66
CA ASP A 86 -9.03 -12.19 -26.02
C ASP A 86 -9.84 -11.48 -24.94
N ALA A 87 -9.97 -12.10 -23.77
CA ALA A 87 -10.77 -11.56 -22.67
C ALA A 87 -10.20 -10.25 -22.10
N PRO A 88 -11.06 -9.34 -21.62
CA PRO A 88 -10.60 -8.20 -20.86
C PRO A 88 -10.01 -8.65 -19.51
N ALA A 89 -9.17 -7.79 -18.95
CA ALA A 89 -8.51 -8.05 -17.69
C ALA A 89 -8.83 -6.96 -16.65
N ILE A 90 -8.80 -7.34 -15.39
CA ILE A 90 -9.05 -6.47 -14.24
C ILE A 90 -7.80 -6.41 -13.36
N LEU A 91 -7.33 -5.19 -13.06
CA LEU A 91 -6.45 -4.94 -11.94
C LEU A 91 -7.30 -4.78 -10.67
N TYR A 92 -7.19 -5.74 -9.77
CA TYR A 92 -7.91 -5.74 -8.49
C TYR A 92 -7.06 -5.11 -7.40
N LEU A 93 -7.56 -4.03 -6.78
CA LEU A 93 -6.94 -3.29 -5.71
C LEU A 93 -7.80 -3.39 -4.45
N HIS A 94 -7.29 -4.08 -3.41
CA HIS A 94 -8.05 -4.34 -2.19
C HIS A 94 -8.13 -3.12 -1.26
N GLY A 95 -8.98 -3.21 -0.24
CA GLY A 95 -9.14 -2.20 0.80
C GLY A 95 -8.12 -2.32 1.93
N VAL A 96 -8.36 -1.56 3.01
CA VAL A 96 -7.47 -1.47 4.19
C VAL A 96 -7.55 -2.68 5.14
N ARG A 97 -8.45 -3.62 4.90
CA ARG A 97 -8.63 -4.81 5.73
C ARG A 97 -8.32 -6.05 4.91
N TRP A 98 -7.63 -6.99 5.55
CA TRP A 98 -7.21 -8.25 4.96
C TRP A 98 -6.24 -8.07 3.78
N ASN A 99 -5.60 -9.12 3.43
CA ASN A 99 -4.75 -9.30 2.27
C ASN A 99 -5.51 -10.10 1.18
N LEU A 100 -4.83 -10.49 0.13
CA LEU A 100 -5.44 -11.23 -0.99
C LEU A 100 -6.17 -12.49 -0.54
N THR A 101 -5.69 -13.19 0.50
CA THR A 101 -6.35 -14.41 0.98
C THR A 101 -7.78 -14.14 1.48
N GLY A 102 -8.01 -12.98 2.10
CA GLY A 102 -9.34 -12.55 2.52
C GLY A 102 -10.21 -12.02 1.39
N GLN A 103 -9.64 -11.77 0.22
CA GLN A 103 -10.33 -11.23 -0.95
C GLN A 103 -10.61 -12.30 -2.03
N LEU A 104 -10.14 -13.53 -1.84
CA LEU A 104 -10.19 -14.56 -2.88
C LEU A 104 -11.59 -14.74 -3.48
N PHE A 105 -12.65 -14.73 -2.67
CA PHE A 105 -14.01 -14.91 -3.16
C PHE A 105 -14.44 -13.85 -4.19
N ARG A 106 -13.97 -12.58 -4.06
CA ARG A 106 -14.25 -11.53 -5.05
C ARG A 106 -13.45 -11.73 -6.32
N ILE A 107 -12.20 -12.15 -6.18
CA ILE A 107 -11.31 -12.47 -7.29
C ILE A 107 -11.89 -13.62 -8.11
N GLU A 108 -12.41 -14.65 -7.44
CA GLU A 108 -13.12 -15.78 -8.06
C GLU A 108 -14.36 -15.34 -8.83
N GLN A 109 -15.17 -14.45 -8.25
CA GLN A 109 -16.37 -13.92 -8.92
C GLN A 109 -15.99 -13.16 -10.20
N LEU A 110 -14.97 -12.29 -10.16
CA LEU A 110 -14.51 -11.58 -11.33
C LEU A 110 -13.98 -12.53 -12.40
N HIS A 111 -13.22 -13.54 -12.01
CA HIS A 111 -12.73 -14.55 -12.93
C HIS A 111 -13.87 -15.41 -13.51
N ALA A 112 -14.89 -15.77 -12.71
CA ALA A 112 -16.06 -16.49 -13.18
C ALA A 112 -16.89 -15.71 -14.20
N MET A 113 -16.87 -14.37 -14.12
CA MET A 113 -17.46 -13.48 -15.14
C MET A 113 -16.66 -13.43 -16.45
N GLY A 114 -15.53 -14.14 -16.54
CA GLY A 114 -14.73 -14.25 -17.76
C GLY A 114 -13.52 -13.30 -17.84
N TYR A 115 -13.23 -12.54 -16.79
CA TYR A 115 -12.06 -11.66 -16.76
C TYR A 115 -10.77 -12.39 -16.41
N ALA A 116 -9.64 -11.98 -16.99
CA ALA A 116 -8.36 -12.19 -16.36
C ALA A 116 -8.23 -11.24 -15.15
N VAL A 117 -7.57 -11.65 -14.08
CA VAL A 117 -7.45 -10.82 -12.87
C VAL A 117 -6.00 -10.75 -12.40
N LEU A 118 -5.46 -9.54 -12.28
CA LEU A 118 -4.25 -9.26 -11.51
C LEU A 118 -4.67 -8.66 -10.17
N ALA A 119 -4.47 -9.38 -9.09
CA ALA A 119 -4.72 -8.91 -7.73
C ALA A 119 -3.41 -8.71 -6.99
N VAL A 120 -3.26 -7.63 -6.24
CA VAL A 120 -1.98 -7.22 -5.64
C VAL A 120 -2.18 -6.89 -4.17
N ASP A 121 -1.31 -7.42 -3.30
CA ASP A 121 -1.13 -6.93 -1.93
C ASP A 121 -0.22 -5.71 -1.94
N TYR A 122 -0.63 -4.63 -1.28
CA TYR A 122 0.25 -3.47 -1.05
C TYR A 122 1.38 -3.84 -0.07
N ARG A 123 2.51 -3.10 -0.09
CA ARG A 123 3.58 -3.26 0.90
C ARG A 123 3.00 -3.29 2.32
N GLY A 124 3.53 -4.18 3.16
CA GLY A 124 3.04 -4.43 4.52
C GLY A 124 1.82 -5.33 4.62
N PHE A 125 1.10 -5.62 3.52
CA PHE A 125 -0.02 -6.56 3.53
C PHE A 125 0.38 -7.95 3.03
N GLY A 126 -0.22 -8.97 3.62
CA GLY A 126 -0.08 -10.36 3.19
C GLY A 126 1.37 -10.82 3.08
N ARG A 127 1.76 -11.19 1.87
CA ARG A 127 3.14 -11.63 1.56
C ARG A 127 4.00 -10.54 0.93
N SER A 128 3.44 -9.35 0.71
CA SER A 128 4.20 -8.18 0.26
C SER A 128 5.16 -7.69 1.34
N ARG A 129 6.38 -7.35 0.93
CA ARG A 129 7.42 -6.89 1.85
C ARG A 129 7.52 -5.38 1.86
N GLY A 130 7.69 -4.80 3.03
CA GLY A 130 7.86 -3.37 3.24
C GLY A 130 7.25 -2.94 4.58
N ASP A 131 7.42 -1.65 4.88
CA ASP A 131 6.95 -1.05 6.13
C ASP A 131 5.44 -0.83 6.13
N LEU A 132 4.94 -0.37 7.28
CA LEU A 132 3.55 0.05 7.45
C LEU A 132 3.16 1.04 6.33
N PRO A 133 2.08 0.78 5.59
CA PRO A 133 1.69 1.59 4.45
C PRO A 133 1.43 3.06 4.81
N SER A 134 1.61 3.91 3.84
CA SER A 134 1.15 5.29 3.82
C SER A 134 0.33 5.54 2.56
N GLU A 135 -0.35 6.66 2.49
CA GLU A 135 -1.04 7.03 1.25
C GLU A 135 -0.08 7.08 0.05
N ALA A 136 1.11 7.66 0.24
CA ALA A 136 2.12 7.75 -0.81
C ALA A 136 2.61 6.37 -1.29
N THR A 137 2.90 5.45 -0.35
CA THR A 137 3.37 4.11 -0.71
C THR A 137 2.29 3.28 -1.40
N VAL A 138 1.02 3.41 -1.00
CA VAL A 138 -0.08 2.72 -1.70
C VAL A 138 -0.27 3.24 -3.14
N TYR A 139 -0.04 4.54 -3.41
CA TYR A 139 -0.05 5.06 -4.79
C TYR A 139 1.11 4.51 -5.61
N GLU A 140 2.29 4.45 -5.02
CA GLU A 140 3.46 3.88 -5.68
C GLU A 140 3.23 2.40 -6.02
N ASP A 141 2.71 1.62 -5.06
CA ASP A 141 2.39 0.21 -5.24
C ASP A 141 1.34 -0.01 -6.35
N ALA A 142 0.29 0.81 -6.36
CA ALA A 142 -0.73 0.76 -7.41
C ALA A 142 -0.15 1.07 -8.80
N ARG A 143 0.84 1.98 -8.89
CA ARG A 143 1.54 2.26 -10.15
C ARG A 143 2.40 1.08 -10.59
N VAL A 144 3.15 0.47 -9.69
CA VAL A 144 3.94 -0.74 -9.98
C VAL A 144 3.02 -1.87 -10.46
N ALA A 145 1.89 -2.06 -9.79
CA ALA A 145 0.90 -3.03 -10.20
C ALA A 145 0.33 -2.73 -11.59
N TRP A 146 0.05 -1.46 -11.90
CA TRP A 146 -0.43 -1.03 -13.22
C TRP A 146 0.60 -1.27 -14.33
N GLU A 147 1.87 -0.99 -14.09
CA GLU A 147 2.94 -1.25 -15.06
C GLU A 147 3.03 -2.75 -15.39
N ARG A 148 2.96 -3.61 -14.37
CA ARG A 148 2.91 -5.07 -14.58
C ARG A 148 1.64 -5.50 -15.29
N PHE A 149 0.50 -4.94 -14.92
CA PHE A 149 -0.79 -5.21 -15.52
C PHE A 149 -0.81 -4.86 -17.02
N ALA A 150 -0.21 -3.73 -17.40
CA ALA A 150 -0.10 -3.31 -18.80
C ALA A 150 0.75 -4.27 -19.65
N GLN A 151 1.73 -4.97 -19.06
CA GLN A 151 2.50 -6.02 -19.73
C GLN A 151 1.69 -7.30 -19.90
N LEU A 152 0.84 -7.66 -18.91
CA LEU A 152 0.01 -8.86 -18.94
C LEU A 152 -1.19 -8.72 -19.88
N GLN A 153 -1.74 -7.49 -19.99
CA GLN A 153 -2.80 -7.13 -20.94
C GLN A 153 -2.33 -5.94 -21.80
N PRO A 154 -1.72 -6.21 -22.96
CA PRO A 154 -1.18 -5.13 -23.83
C PRO A 154 -2.26 -4.23 -24.42
N ASP A 155 -3.47 -4.76 -24.69
CA ASP A 155 -4.57 -3.99 -25.25
C ASP A 155 -5.19 -3.06 -24.18
N ALA A 156 -4.96 -1.77 -24.32
CA ALA A 156 -5.43 -0.76 -23.39
C ALA A 156 -6.98 -0.72 -23.29
N SER A 157 -7.68 -1.05 -24.35
CA SER A 157 -9.16 -1.06 -24.39
C SER A 157 -9.77 -2.19 -23.55
N LYS A 158 -8.96 -3.20 -23.21
CA LYS A 158 -9.36 -4.36 -22.41
C LYS A 158 -8.89 -4.29 -20.96
N ARG A 159 -8.31 -3.16 -20.53
CA ARG A 159 -7.84 -2.95 -19.16
C ARG A 159 -8.91 -2.28 -18.31
N LEU A 160 -9.29 -2.93 -17.23
CA LEU A 160 -10.22 -2.42 -16.25
C LEU A 160 -9.55 -2.35 -14.88
N ILE A 161 -10.00 -1.45 -14.02
CA ILE A 161 -9.56 -1.37 -12.62
C ILE A 161 -10.76 -1.60 -11.73
N TYR A 162 -10.65 -2.53 -10.81
CA TYR A 162 -11.62 -2.75 -9.76
C TYR A 162 -10.99 -2.40 -8.41
N GLY A 163 -11.45 -1.34 -7.79
CA GLY A 163 -11.01 -0.92 -6.47
C GLY A 163 -12.11 -1.13 -5.42
N HIS A 164 -11.76 -1.74 -4.32
CA HIS A 164 -12.65 -1.90 -3.17
C HIS A 164 -12.17 -1.03 -2.01
N SER A 165 -13.03 -0.15 -1.46
CA SER A 165 -12.71 0.75 -0.35
C SER A 165 -11.49 1.65 -0.67
N LEU A 166 -10.33 1.44 -0.02
CA LEU A 166 -9.09 2.15 -0.34
C LEU A 166 -8.70 2.00 -1.81
N GLY A 167 -8.80 0.80 -2.36
CA GLY A 167 -8.55 0.52 -3.77
C GLY A 167 -9.48 1.29 -4.71
N GLY A 168 -10.73 1.56 -4.30
CA GLY A 168 -11.70 2.37 -5.06
C GLY A 168 -11.26 3.81 -5.25
N ARG A 169 -10.62 4.42 -4.26
CA ARG A 169 -10.01 5.75 -4.38
C ARG A 169 -8.87 5.78 -5.40
N ARG A 170 -8.17 4.67 -5.59
CA ARG A 170 -7.01 4.53 -6.47
C ARG A 170 -7.42 4.22 -7.91
N SER A 171 -8.55 3.54 -8.12
CA SER A 171 -9.04 3.22 -9.45
C SER A 171 -9.40 4.45 -10.28
N GLY A 172 -9.78 5.57 -9.64
CA GLY A 172 -10.12 6.81 -10.34
C GLY A 172 -8.92 7.66 -10.82
N ARG A 173 -7.67 7.38 -10.39
CA ARG A 173 -6.51 8.23 -10.71
C ARG A 173 -5.55 7.72 -11.79
N PRO A 174 -5.20 6.44 -11.90
CA PRO A 174 -4.22 6.00 -12.90
C PRO A 174 -4.71 6.11 -14.36
N GLY A 175 -6.02 6.15 -14.60
CA GLY A 175 -6.58 6.22 -15.96
C GLY A 175 -6.91 7.62 -16.45
N ALA A 176 -6.92 8.63 -15.59
CA ALA A 176 -7.37 9.97 -15.96
C ALA A 176 -6.37 10.80 -16.80
N HIS A 177 -5.14 10.33 -16.96
CA HIS A 177 -4.11 11.07 -17.68
C HIS A 177 -3.39 10.30 -18.79
N ALA A 178 -3.84 9.11 -19.14
CA ALA A 178 -3.41 8.46 -20.37
C ALA A 178 -4.37 8.85 -21.50
N ARG A 179 -4.31 10.09 -21.97
CA ARG A 179 -4.78 10.46 -23.30
C ARG A 179 -3.69 10.12 -24.31
N PRO A 180 -4.10 9.67 -25.53
CA PRO A 180 -3.18 9.28 -26.59
C PRO A 180 -2.25 10.40 -27.01
#